data_683bb7e46d74b9cc5a6b753b00c9b320
#
_entry.id   683bb7e46d74b9cc5a6b753b00c9b320
#
_cell.length_a   1.000
_cell.length_b   1.000
_cell.length_c   1.000
_cell.angle_alpha   90.00
_cell.angle_beta   90.00
_cell.angle_gamma   90.00
#
_symmetry.space_group_name_H-M   'P 1'
#
loop_
_entity.id
_entity.type
_entity.pdbx_description
1 polymer ?
#
loop_
_entity_poly.entity_id
_entity_poly.type
_entity_poly.pdbx_seq_one_letter_code
_entity_poly.pdbx_strand_id
1 'polypeptide(L)'
;MFAQRGLPTLRYLLKTESHTFAFSVAANAILSFFPFIFLLMWLVRNVFHSQAMLLVVDQLVRDHLPVAQGFVVRNLGAILDRTGHKIQIASIIMLLISSSGVFLPLEVAFNRIWGFPRNRSYLGNQLVSLLLAFACGTLALLSVALAVGNESALSFILQGHADFIVKVIAFIALKAFAITASIAIFFLIYWILPNGKVAAKSVLPAAVAMGLLWEIAKYVYMVVLPWLNFPDIYGPFYVSVTLMFWAFISGLMVLAGAHLIAGPGLENAQVQDTSGIRQV
;
A
#
# COMPACT_ATOMS: atom_id res chain seq x y z
N MET A 1 -6.93 -10.36 23.27
CA MET A 1 -5.75 -9.58 22.88
C MET A 1 -6.11 -8.31 22.11
N PHE A 2 -6.81 -8.37 20.98
CA PHE A 2 -7.19 -7.17 20.20
C PHE A 2 -8.18 -6.22 20.90
N ALA A 3 -9.18 -6.74 21.61
CA ALA A 3 -10.18 -5.90 22.30
C ALA A 3 -9.58 -4.99 23.36
N GLN A 4 -8.55 -5.44 24.08
CA GLN A 4 -7.87 -4.64 25.11
C GLN A 4 -6.89 -3.60 24.53
N ARG A 5 -6.43 -3.80 23.29
CA ARG A 5 -5.46 -2.92 22.60
C ARG A 5 -6.12 -1.92 21.65
N GLY A 6 -7.39 -2.12 21.30
CA GLY A 6 -8.10 -1.27 20.34
C GLY A 6 -8.23 0.18 20.80
N LEU A 7 -8.63 0.42 22.06
CA LEU A 7 -8.79 1.77 22.59
C LEU A 7 -7.45 2.54 22.70
N PRO A 8 -6.35 1.96 23.22
CA PRO A 8 -5.03 2.60 23.15
C PRO A 8 -4.58 2.92 21.73
N THR A 9 -4.79 2.00 20.79
CA THR A 9 -4.44 2.24 19.38
C THR A 9 -5.25 3.39 18.78
N LEU A 10 -6.54 3.48 19.06
CA LEU A 10 -7.36 4.59 18.61
C LEU A 10 -6.86 5.92 19.18
N ARG A 11 -6.51 5.96 20.48
CA ARG A 11 -5.91 7.15 21.10
C ARG A 11 -4.58 7.52 20.46
N TYR A 12 -3.75 6.54 20.12
CA TYR A 12 -2.50 6.78 19.40
C TYR A 12 -2.76 7.41 18.02
N LEU A 13 -3.73 6.90 17.26
CA LEU A 13 -4.09 7.45 15.95
C LEU A 13 -4.62 8.89 16.02
N LEU A 14 -5.21 9.30 17.14
CA LEU A 14 -5.66 10.68 17.34
C LEU A 14 -4.53 11.65 17.73
N LYS A 15 -3.30 11.16 18.00
CA LYS A 15 -2.15 12.03 18.25
C LYS A 15 -1.71 12.74 16.96
N THR A 16 -1.32 14.02 17.08
CA THR A 16 -0.84 14.84 15.95
C THR A 16 0.30 14.18 15.18
N GLU A 17 1.21 13.49 15.87
CA GLU A 17 2.34 12.80 15.25
C GLU A 17 1.91 11.71 14.26
N SER A 18 0.88 10.92 14.59
CA SER A 18 0.36 9.87 13.71
C SER A 18 -0.17 10.46 12.40
N HIS A 19 -0.88 11.58 12.50
CA HIS A 19 -1.35 12.31 11.31
C HIS A 19 -0.19 12.86 10.49
N THR A 20 0.83 13.41 11.13
CA THR A 20 2.03 13.92 10.43
C THR A 20 2.73 12.82 9.64
N PHE A 21 2.94 11.65 10.23
CA PHE A 21 3.50 10.50 9.53
C PHE A 21 2.61 10.03 8.38
N ALA A 22 1.30 9.92 8.60
CA ALA A 22 0.36 9.50 7.57
C ALA A 22 0.29 10.49 6.40
N PHE A 23 0.33 11.80 6.65
CA PHE A 23 0.40 12.82 5.60
C PHE A 23 1.72 12.77 4.82
N SER A 24 2.84 12.55 5.50
CA SER A 24 4.13 12.37 4.84
C SER A 24 4.11 11.15 3.90
N VAL A 25 3.56 10.03 4.36
CA VAL A 25 3.34 8.83 3.53
C VAL A 25 2.46 9.16 2.32
N ALA A 26 1.34 9.85 2.53
CA ALA A 26 0.39 10.19 1.48
C ALA A 26 0.99 11.08 0.39
N ALA A 27 1.72 12.13 0.79
CA ALA A 27 2.39 13.03 -0.15
C ALA A 27 3.42 12.30 -1.01
N ASN A 28 4.25 11.47 -0.40
CA ASN A 28 5.27 10.70 -1.11
C ASN A 28 4.68 9.56 -1.94
N ALA A 29 3.59 8.95 -1.51
CA ALA A 29 2.87 7.94 -2.29
C ALA A 29 2.38 8.51 -3.63
N ILE A 30 1.86 9.75 -3.65
CA ILE A 30 1.46 10.41 -4.90
C ILE A 30 2.67 10.67 -5.80
N LEU A 31 3.76 11.17 -5.24
CA LEU A 31 4.98 11.45 -6.01
C LEU A 31 5.59 10.19 -6.63
N SER A 32 5.48 9.04 -5.95
CA SER A 32 5.99 7.76 -6.44
C SER A 32 5.00 7.02 -7.36
N PHE A 33 3.71 7.29 -7.23
CA PHE A 33 2.66 6.52 -7.92
C PHE A 33 2.80 6.55 -9.44
N PHE A 34 2.84 7.74 -10.04
CA PHE A 34 2.94 7.88 -11.49
C PHE A 34 4.25 7.33 -12.06
N PRO A 35 5.44 7.65 -11.50
CA PRO A 35 6.69 7.03 -11.90
C PRO A 35 6.68 5.50 -11.78
N PHE A 36 6.09 4.95 -10.72
CA PHE A 36 6.01 3.52 -10.50
C PHE A 36 5.16 2.83 -11.57
N ILE A 37 3.93 3.30 -11.81
CA ILE A 37 3.06 2.73 -12.84
C ILE A 37 3.68 2.88 -14.23
N PHE A 38 4.32 4.02 -14.51
CA PHE A 38 5.02 4.24 -15.77
C PHE A 38 6.13 3.19 -15.99
N LEU A 39 7.01 3.00 -15.00
CA LEU A 39 8.09 2.00 -15.08
C LEU A 39 7.55 0.58 -15.19
N LEU A 40 6.46 0.28 -14.49
CA LEU A 40 5.80 -1.00 -14.56
C LEU A 40 5.27 -1.30 -15.97
N MET A 41 4.53 -0.36 -16.57
CA MET A 41 4.03 -0.48 -17.93
C MET A 41 5.16 -0.57 -18.95
N TRP A 42 6.22 0.22 -18.77
CA TRP A 42 7.40 0.17 -19.62
C TRP A 42 8.10 -1.21 -19.54
N LEU A 43 8.26 -1.75 -18.33
CA LEU A 43 8.85 -3.08 -18.11
C LEU A 43 8.04 -4.18 -18.82
N VAL A 44 6.72 -4.15 -18.66
CA VAL A 44 5.81 -5.11 -19.29
C VAL A 44 5.88 -5.02 -20.81
N ARG A 45 5.92 -3.80 -21.37
CA ARG A 45 5.95 -3.59 -22.81
C ARG A 45 7.30 -3.97 -23.43
N ASN A 46 8.42 -3.57 -22.82
CA ASN A 46 9.74 -3.63 -23.44
C ASN A 46 10.60 -4.84 -23.00
N VAL A 47 10.28 -5.44 -21.84
CA VAL A 47 11.02 -6.60 -21.32
C VAL A 47 10.20 -7.88 -21.51
N PHE A 48 8.96 -7.88 -21.07
CA PHE A 48 8.10 -9.07 -21.14
C PHE A 48 7.39 -9.21 -22.49
N HIS A 49 7.22 -8.14 -23.26
CA HIS A 49 6.53 -8.12 -24.57
C HIS A 49 5.15 -8.78 -24.53
N SER A 50 4.45 -8.70 -23.41
CA SER A 50 3.20 -9.43 -23.15
C SER A 50 2.00 -8.51 -23.11
N GLN A 51 1.07 -8.65 -24.04
CA GLN A 51 -0.21 -7.95 -24.05
C GLN A 51 -1.08 -8.36 -22.83
N ALA A 52 -1.01 -9.63 -22.42
CA ALA A 52 -1.74 -10.11 -21.25
C ALA A 52 -1.29 -9.41 -19.97
N MET A 53 0.02 -9.18 -19.79
CA MET A 53 0.52 -8.43 -18.64
C MET A 53 0.15 -6.95 -18.67
N LEU A 54 -0.04 -6.32 -19.83
CA LEU A 54 -0.58 -4.95 -19.90
C LEU A 54 -2.01 -4.89 -19.39
N LEU A 55 -2.84 -5.88 -19.70
CA LEU A 55 -4.18 -6.01 -19.14
C LEU A 55 -4.15 -6.21 -17.61
N VAL A 56 -3.17 -6.96 -17.10
CA VAL A 56 -2.96 -7.12 -15.66
C VAL A 56 -2.63 -5.79 -15.00
N VAL A 57 -1.77 -4.97 -15.60
CA VAL A 57 -1.45 -3.63 -15.05
C VAL A 57 -2.67 -2.70 -15.12
N ASP A 58 -3.43 -2.72 -16.21
CA ASP A 58 -4.69 -1.97 -16.33
C ASP A 58 -5.67 -2.39 -15.22
N GLN A 59 -5.83 -3.70 -15.02
CA GLN A 59 -6.69 -4.22 -13.96
C GLN A 59 -6.17 -3.88 -12.55
N LEU A 60 -4.86 -3.94 -12.32
CA LEU A 60 -4.24 -3.51 -11.06
C LEU A 60 -4.60 -2.05 -10.73
N VAL A 61 -4.49 -1.18 -11.75
CA VAL A 61 -4.87 0.23 -11.60
C VAL A 61 -6.36 0.35 -11.27
N ARG A 62 -7.22 -0.42 -11.94
CA ARG A 62 -8.67 -0.42 -11.69
C ARG A 62 -9.04 -0.92 -10.30
N ASP A 63 -8.40 -1.97 -9.82
CA ASP A 63 -8.72 -2.61 -8.54
C ASP A 63 -8.26 -1.78 -7.33
N HIS A 64 -7.18 -1.01 -7.50
CA HIS A 64 -6.56 -0.27 -6.40
C HIS A 64 -6.82 1.23 -6.44
N LEU A 65 -7.27 1.75 -7.59
CA LEU A 65 -7.65 3.14 -7.73
C LEU A 65 -9.17 3.28 -7.81
N PRO A 66 -9.81 3.78 -6.76
CA PRO A 66 -11.27 3.90 -6.74
C PRO A 66 -11.82 4.93 -7.73
N VAL A 67 -10.96 5.81 -8.29
CA VAL A 67 -11.39 6.89 -9.21
C VAL A 67 -10.34 7.17 -10.28
N ALA A 68 -10.80 7.64 -11.45
CA ALA A 68 -9.97 8.12 -12.58
C ALA A 68 -9.12 7.07 -13.30
N GLN A 69 -9.49 5.82 -13.21
CA GLN A 69 -8.84 4.70 -13.87
C GLN A 69 -8.59 4.97 -15.36
N GLY A 70 -9.58 5.44 -16.08
CA GLY A 70 -9.45 5.76 -17.51
C GLY A 70 -8.56 6.97 -17.82
N PHE A 71 -8.40 7.93 -16.87
CA PHE A 71 -7.49 9.05 -17.04
C PHE A 71 -6.03 8.58 -16.89
N VAL A 72 -5.74 7.80 -15.87
CA VAL A 72 -4.38 7.29 -15.60
C VAL A 72 -3.91 6.43 -16.76
N VAL A 73 -4.69 5.43 -17.17
CA VAL A 73 -4.33 4.49 -18.22
C VAL A 73 -4.14 5.18 -19.57
N ARG A 74 -5.07 6.07 -19.98
CA ARG A 74 -4.94 6.78 -21.26
C ARG A 74 -3.75 7.73 -21.30
N ASN A 75 -3.50 8.46 -20.22
CA ASN A 75 -2.37 9.39 -20.19
C ASN A 75 -1.04 8.66 -20.14
N LEU A 76 -0.93 7.57 -19.38
CA LEU A 76 0.27 6.76 -19.35
C LEU A 76 0.54 6.05 -20.68
N GLY A 77 -0.48 5.52 -21.36
CA GLY A 77 -0.36 4.98 -22.70
C GLY A 77 0.19 6.00 -23.69
N ALA A 78 -0.39 7.21 -23.72
CA ALA A 78 0.06 8.29 -24.59
C ALA A 78 1.50 8.76 -24.27
N ILE A 79 1.91 8.72 -23.02
CA ILE A 79 3.29 9.02 -22.61
C ILE A 79 4.23 7.90 -23.09
N LEU A 80 3.89 6.63 -22.90
CA LEU A 80 4.69 5.50 -23.34
C LEU A 80 4.98 5.50 -24.84
N ASP A 81 4.01 5.92 -25.66
CA ASP A 81 4.17 5.99 -27.11
C ASP A 81 5.11 7.11 -27.58
N ARG A 82 5.28 8.15 -26.76
CA ARG A 82 6.12 9.32 -27.05
C ARG A 82 7.48 9.30 -26.37
N THR A 83 7.79 8.26 -25.58
CA THR A 83 8.85 8.34 -24.57
C THR A 83 10.18 7.84 -25.07
N GLY A 84 11.18 8.74 -25.07
CA GLY A 84 12.60 8.40 -25.16
C GLY A 84 13.23 8.06 -23.81
N HIS A 85 14.48 7.59 -23.82
CA HIS A 85 15.29 7.18 -22.66
C HIS A 85 15.30 8.21 -21.50
N LYS A 86 15.14 9.52 -21.78
CA LYS A 86 15.18 10.59 -20.77
C LYS A 86 14.06 10.47 -19.74
N ILE A 87 12.84 10.14 -20.16
CA ILE A 87 11.71 10.01 -19.23
C ILE A 87 11.83 8.75 -18.38
N GLN A 88 12.40 7.67 -18.93
CA GLN A 88 12.68 6.45 -18.16
C GLN A 88 13.66 6.73 -17.02
N ILE A 89 14.77 7.42 -17.31
CA ILE A 89 15.77 7.80 -16.31
C ILE A 89 15.14 8.73 -15.26
N ALA A 90 14.39 9.74 -15.68
CA ALA A 90 13.68 10.63 -14.77
C ALA A 90 12.69 9.89 -13.87
N SER A 91 11.94 8.92 -14.40
CA SER A 91 11.01 8.09 -13.63
C SER A 91 11.72 7.20 -12.62
N ILE A 92 12.87 6.63 -12.96
CA ILE A 92 13.70 5.85 -12.02
C ILE A 92 14.19 6.75 -10.88
N ILE A 93 14.72 7.92 -11.21
CA ILE A 93 15.21 8.89 -10.20
C ILE A 93 14.05 9.31 -9.28
N MET A 94 12.91 9.67 -9.84
CA MET A 94 11.72 10.06 -9.07
C MET A 94 11.23 8.92 -8.17
N LEU A 95 11.20 7.68 -8.67
CA LEU A 95 10.84 6.52 -7.88
C LEU A 95 11.81 6.28 -6.72
N LEU A 96 13.12 6.40 -6.97
CA LEU A 96 14.14 6.25 -5.93
C LEU A 96 13.97 7.31 -4.83
N ILE A 97 13.76 8.57 -5.19
CA ILE A 97 13.57 9.67 -4.24
C ILE A 97 12.27 9.49 -3.45
N SER A 98 11.16 9.22 -4.13
CA SER A 98 9.85 9.17 -3.49
C SER A 98 9.56 7.87 -2.74
N SER A 99 10.18 6.74 -3.12
CA SER A 99 10.02 5.48 -2.37
C SER A 99 10.57 5.58 -0.95
N SER A 100 11.72 6.23 -0.75
CA SER A 100 12.23 6.49 0.61
C SER A 100 11.31 7.42 1.39
N GLY A 101 10.68 8.37 0.73
CA GLY A 101 9.72 9.29 1.34
C GLY A 101 8.45 8.60 1.86
N VAL A 102 8.03 7.47 1.28
CA VAL A 102 6.91 6.66 1.78
C VAL A 102 7.32 5.86 3.03
N PHE A 103 8.45 5.15 2.96
CA PHE A 103 8.82 4.19 3.99
C PHE A 103 9.62 4.81 5.13
N LEU A 104 10.37 5.89 4.92
CA LEU A 104 11.14 6.57 5.96
C LEU A 104 10.27 7.07 7.13
N PRO A 105 9.16 7.78 6.91
CA PRO A 105 8.29 8.19 8.00
C PRO A 105 7.70 6.99 8.76
N LEU A 106 7.37 5.91 8.03
CA LEU A 106 6.86 4.68 8.65
C LEU A 106 7.95 3.97 9.48
N GLU A 107 9.20 3.89 8.98
CA GLU A 107 10.31 3.34 9.74
C GLU A 107 10.53 4.11 11.06
N VAL A 108 10.58 5.44 10.99
CA VAL A 108 10.75 6.30 12.16
C VAL A 108 9.61 6.08 13.15
N ALA A 109 8.37 6.05 12.66
CA ALA A 109 7.19 5.79 13.49
C ALA A 109 7.23 4.40 14.14
N PHE A 110 7.59 3.37 13.38
CA PHE A 110 7.69 1.99 13.88
C PHE A 110 8.79 1.84 14.93
N ASN A 111 9.98 2.39 14.64
CA ASN A 111 11.09 2.35 15.59
C ASN A 111 10.70 3.04 16.90
N ARG A 112 9.96 4.16 16.82
CA ARG A 112 9.44 4.86 18.00
C ARG A 112 8.37 4.04 18.75
N ILE A 113 7.40 3.44 18.02
CA ILE A 113 6.35 2.61 18.59
C ILE A 113 6.95 1.40 19.35
N TRP A 114 8.02 0.80 18.80
CA TRP A 114 8.64 -0.39 19.37
C TRP A 114 9.86 -0.11 20.24
N GLY A 115 10.21 1.18 20.45
CA GLY A 115 11.32 1.58 21.31
C GLY A 115 12.70 1.23 20.75
N PHE A 116 12.85 1.10 19.43
CA PHE A 116 14.15 0.90 18.82
C PHE A 116 14.96 2.21 18.83
N PRO A 117 16.21 2.21 19.39
CA PRO A 117 16.93 3.45 19.68
C PRO A 117 17.55 4.12 18.45
N ARG A 118 17.66 3.41 17.33
CA ARG A 118 18.35 3.91 16.13
C ARG A 118 17.53 3.66 14.87
N ASN A 119 17.46 4.66 14.01
CA ASN A 119 16.99 4.52 12.64
C ASN A 119 18.13 4.03 11.73
N ARG A 120 17.80 3.45 10.58
CA ARG A 120 18.79 3.08 9.56
C ARG A 120 19.51 4.32 9.03
N SER A 121 20.71 4.11 8.48
CA SER A 121 21.37 5.12 7.67
C SER A 121 20.49 5.46 6.44
N TYR A 122 20.64 6.67 5.91
CA TYR A 122 19.87 7.10 4.74
C TYR A 122 19.94 6.11 3.58
N LEU A 123 21.14 5.64 3.22
CA LEU A 123 21.34 4.66 2.14
C LEU A 123 20.71 3.29 2.47
N GLY A 124 20.85 2.84 3.73
CA GLY A 124 20.21 1.60 4.17
C GLY A 124 18.69 1.67 4.10
N ASN A 125 18.11 2.80 4.50
CA ASN A 125 16.67 3.02 4.40
C ASN A 125 16.21 3.08 2.94
N GLN A 126 16.98 3.74 2.06
CA GLN A 126 16.70 3.80 0.62
C GLN A 126 16.63 2.39 0.01
N LEU A 127 17.60 1.53 0.34
CA LEU A 127 17.64 0.17 -0.16
C LEU A 127 16.45 -0.67 0.33
N VAL A 128 16.12 -0.60 1.62
CA VAL A 128 14.97 -1.31 2.20
C VAL A 128 13.66 -0.80 1.63
N SER A 129 13.52 0.51 1.46
CA SER A 129 12.33 1.13 0.86
C SER A 129 12.12 0.66 -0.58
N LEU A 130 13.19 0.63 -1.37
CA LEU A 130 13.14 0.16 -2.75
C LEU A 130 12.77 -1.33 -2.81
N LEU A 131 13.40 -2.14 -1.97
CA LEU A 131 13.12 -3.58 -1.88
C LEU A 131 11.68 -3.87 -1.47
N LEU A 132 11.14 -3.13 -0.50
CA LEU A 132 9.73 -3.21 -0.12
C LEU A 132 8.80 -2.76 -1.23
N ALA A 133 9.12 -1.66 -1.93
CA ALA A 133 8.31 -1.19 -3.07
C ALA A 133 8.22 -2.26 -4.17
N PHE A 134 9.36 -2.89 -4.51
CA PHE A 134 9.37 -3.98 -5.49
C PHE A 134 8.64 -5.23 -4.98
N ALA A 135 8.85 -5.62 -3.73
CA ALA A 135 8.18 -6.80 -3.17
C ALA A 135 6.65 -6.60 -3.11
N CYS A 136 6.19 -5.45 -2.62
CA CYS A 136 4.76 -5.13 -2.57
C CYS A 136 4.18 -5.00 -3.99
N GLY A 137 4.89 -4.36 -4.91
CA GLY A 137 4.47 -4.25 -6.31
C GLY A 137 4.38 -5.62 -7.00
N THR A 138 5.35 -6.50 -6.77
CA THR A 138 5.33 -7.87 -7.31
C THR A 138 4.17 -8.69 -6.74
N LEU A 139 3.91 -8.60 -5.43
CA LEU A 139 2.76 -9.27 -4.81
C LEU A 139 1.43 -8.76 -5.36
N ALA A 140 1.29 -7.45 -5.53
CA ALA A 140 0.09 -6.86 -6.11
C ALA A 140 -0.10 -7.33 -7.56
N LEU A 141 0.97 -7.29 -8.39
CA LEU A 141 0.92 -7.79 -9.76
C LEU A 141 0.58 -9.28 -9.83
N LEU A 142 1.21 -10.10 -8.98
CA LEU A 142 0.96 -11.53 -8.95
C LEU A 142 -0.49 -11.82 -8.58
N SER A 143 -1.03 -11.09 -7.61
CA SER A 143 -2.44 -11.20 -7.20
C SER A 143 -3.38 -10.94 -8.38
N VAL A 144 -3.13 -9.87 -9.14
CA VAL A 144 -3.97 -9.51 -10.29
C VAL A 144 -3.72 -10.45 -11.48
N ALA A 145 -2.48 -10.87 -11.73
CA ALA A 145 -2.16 -11.83 -12.78
C ALA A 145 -2.86 -13.18 -12.58
N LEU A 146 -2.90 -13.65 -11.34
CA LEU A 146 -3.65 -14.87 -10.97
C LEU A 146 -5.15 -14.67 -11.16
N ALA A 147 -5.68 -13.47 -10.86
CA ALA A 147 -7.08 -13.13 -11.09
C ALA A 147 -7.42 -13.21 -12.58
N VAL A 148 -6.69 -12.49 -13.43
CA VAL A 148 -6.90 -12.46 -14.89
C VAL A 148 -6.68 -13.84 -15.51
N GLY A 149 -5.64 -14.56 -15.09
CA GLY A 149 -5.33 -15.90 -15.56
C GLY A 149 -6.45 -16.91 -15.25
N ASN A 150 -7.06 -16.80 -14.08
CA ASN A 150 -8.16 -17.65 -13.68
C ASN A 150 -9.45 -17.38 -14.48
N GLU A 151 -9.79 -16.11 -14.73
CA GLU A 151 -10.93 -15.76 -15.59
C GLU A 151 -10.75 -16.31 -17.01
N SER A 152 -9.56 -16.16 -17.58
CA SER A 152 -9.25 -16.67 -18.93
C SER A 152 -9.28 -18.20 -18.98
N ALA A 153 -8.71 -18.89 -17.99
CA ALA A 153 -8.73 -20.35 -17.89
C ALA A 153 -10.17 -20.88 -17.71
N LEU A 154 -10.96 -20.22 -16.85
CA LEU A 154 -12.36 -20.59 -16.65
C LEU A 154 -13.18 -20.43 -17.93
N SER A 155 -13.05 -19.32 -18.64
CA SER A 155 -13.77 -19.08 -19.90
C SER A 155 -13.41 -20.11 -20.96
N PHE A 156 -12.14 -20.53 -21.00
CA PHE A 156 -11.67 -21.56 -21.93
C PHE A 156 -12.16 -22.95 -21.58
N ILE A 157 -12.11 -23.35 -20.29
CA ILE A 157 -12.55 -24.70 -19.82
C ILE A 157 -14.05 -24.86 -19.97
N LEU A 158 -14.83 -23.80 -19.72
CA LEU A 158 -16.29 -23.88 -19.67
C LEU A 158 -16.98 -23.65 -21.01
N GLN A 159 -16.26 -23.32 -22.09
CA GLN A 159 -16.80 -23.13 -23.46
C GLN A 159 -18.14 -22.35 -23.49
N GLY A 160 -18.29 -21.35 -22.66
CA GLY A 160 -19.50 -20.52 -22.58
C GLY A 160 -20.66 -21.09 -21.73
N HIS A 161 -20.57 -22.29 -21.20
CA HIS A 161 -21.59 -22.92 -20.33
C HIS A 161 -21.16 -22.91 -18.86
N ALA A 162 -20.76 -21.75 -18.36
CA ALA A 162 -20.39 -21.61 -16.95
C ALA A 162 -21.64 -21.67 -16.06
N ASP A 163 -21.84 -22.78 -15.37
CA ASP A 163 -22.82 -22.87 -14.29
C ASP A 163 -22.58 -21.78 -13.25
N PHE A 164 -23.65 -21.25 -12.67
CA PHE A 164 -23.58 -20.23 -11.62
C PHE A 164 -22.59 -20.60 -10.50
N ILE A 165 -22.53 -21.87 -10.14
CA ILE A 165 -21.64 -22.43 -9.10
C ILE A 165 -20.16 -22.17 -9.45
N VAL A 166 -19.76 -22.40 -10.68
CA VAL A 166 -18.36 -22.24 -11.11
C VAL A 166 -17.95 -20.76 -11.10
N LYS A 167 -18.85 -19.86 -11.50
CA LYS A 167 -18.61 -18.40 -11.40
C LYS A 167 -18.42 -17.95 -9.95
N VAL A 168 -19.23 -18.48 -9.04
CA VAL A 168 -19.13 -18.19 -7.60
C VAL A 168 -17.80 -18.69 -7.03
N ILE A 169 -17.41 -19.94 -7.35
CA ILE A 169 -16.13 -20.51 -6.91
C ILE A 169 -14.94 -19.66 -7.41
N ALA A 170 -14.96 -19.30 -8.69
CA ALA A 170 -13.93 -18.44 -9.27
C ALA A 170 -13.85 -17.08 -8.55
N PHE A 171 -14.98 -16.42 -8.34
CA PHE A 171 -15.05 -15.16 -7.62
C PHE A 171 -14.47 -15.27 -6.20
N ILE A 172 -14.83 -16.33 -5.46
CA ILE A 172 -14.29 -16.58 -4.11
C ILE A 172 -12.78 -16.80 -4.16
N ALA A 173 -12.27 -17.60 -5.12
CA ALA A 173 -10.85 -17.83 -5.27
C ALA A 173 -10.07 -16.54 -5.56
N LEU A 174 -10.59 -15.69 -6.47
CA LEU A 174 -10.00 -14.39 -6.80
C LEU A 174 -9.93 -13.46 -5.57
N LYS A 175 -11.00 -13.41 -4.80
CA LYS A 175 -11.04 -12.61 -3.56
C LYS A 175 -10.09 -13.16 -2.50
N ALA A 176 -9.95 -14.47 -2.37
CA ALA A 176 -9.00 -15.09 -1.46
C ALA A 176 -7.54 -14.73 -1.82
N PHE A 177 -7.19 -14.72 -3.11
CA PHE A 177 -5.86 -14.28 -3.57
C PHE A 177 -5.60 -12.79 -3.25
N ALA A 178 -6.56 -11.91 -3.53
CA ALA A 178 -6.43 -10.48 -3.22
C ALA A 178 -6.23 -10.23 -1.72
N ILE A 179 -7.03 -10.90 -0.88
CA ILE A 179 -6.92 -10.81 0.58
C ILE A 179 -5.55 -11.34 1.05
N THR A 180 -5.11 -12.47 0.49
CA THR A 180 -3.81 -13.05 0.85
C THR A 180 -2.65 -12.12 0.47
N ALA A 181 -2.71 -11.49 -0.70
CA ALA A 181 -1.71 -10.50 -1.13
C ALA A 181 -1.69 -9.27 -0.20
N SER A 182 -2.86 -8.75 0.18
CA SER A 182 -2.96 -7.64 1.13
C SER A 182 -2.36 -8.02 2.49
N ILE A 183 -2.67 -9.19 3.03
CA ILE A 183 -2.07 -9.70 4.28
C ILE A 183 -0.55 -9.83 4.15
N ALA A 184 -0.05 -10.36 3.04
CA ALA A 184 1.38 -10.52 2.79
C ALA A 184 2.10 -9.16 2.71
N ILE A 185 1.50 -8.15 2.08
CA ILE A 185 2.04 -6.79 2.02
C ILE A 185 2.16 -6.19 3.42
N PHE A 186 1.10 -6.24 4.25
CA PHE A 186 1.14 -5.76 5.63
C PHE A 186 2.16 -6.54 6.46
N PHE A 187 2.25 -7.86 6.26
CA PHE A 187 3.25 -8.69 6.93
C PHE A 187 4.68 -8.26 6.59
N LEU A 188 5.00 -8.05 5.31
CA LEU A 188 6.32 -7.60 4.87
C LEU A 188 6.66 -6.22 5.45
N ILE A 189 5.72 -5.28 5.43
CA ILE A 189 5.91 -3.94 5.98
C ILE A 189 6.24 -4.04 7.48
N TYR A 190 5.47 -4.77 8.26
CA TYR A 190 5.69 -4.88 9.71
C TYR A 190 6.93 -5.68 10.08
N TRP A 191 7.37 -6.61 9.23
CA TRP A 191 8.50 -7.48 9.53
C TRP A 191 9.84 -6.92 9.05
N ILE A 192 9.86 -6.26 7.88
CA ILE A 192 11.11 -5.79 7.23
C ILE A 192 11.42 -4.34 7.57
N LEU A 193 10.39 -3.48 7.66
CA LEU A 193 10.58 -2.05 7.79
C LEU A 193 11.23 -1.62 9.11
N PRO A 194 10.90 -2.18 10.28
CA PRO A 194 11.50 -1.77 11.55
C PRO A 194 13.01 -2.02 11.57
N ASN A 195 13.77 -1.16 12.24
CA ASN A 195 15.21 -1.32 12.42
C ASN A 195 15.56 -2.19 13.66
N GLY A 196 14.82 -3.27 13.84
CA GLY A 196 15.02 -4.21 14.92
C GLY A 196 14.35 -5.55 14.63
N LYS A 197 14.68 -6.56 15.42
CA LYS A 197 14.13 -7.91 15.23
C LYS A 197 12.73 -7.99 15.83
N VAL A 198 11.72 -8.08 14.98
CA VAL A 198 10.33 -8.35 15.37
C VAL A 198 10.01 -9.81 15.06
N ALA A 199 9.45 -10.54 16.02
CA ALA A 199 9.11 -11.93 15.83
C ALA A 199 7.93 -12.07 14.82
N ALA A 200 8.10 -12.86 13.78
CA ALA A 200 7.08 -13.10 12.75
C ALA A 200 5.73 -13.55 13.33
N LYS A 201 5.78 -14.36 14.43
CA LYS A 201 4.58 -14.81 15.15
C LYS A 201 3.76 -13.66 15.76
N SER A 202 4.41 -12.57 16.16
CA SER A 202 3.74 -11.37 16.69
C SER A 202 3.18 -10.47 15.59
N VAL A 203 3.82 -10.48 14.42
CA VAL A 203 3.43 -9.69 13.24
C VAL A 203 2.20 -10.27 12.56
N LEU A 204 2.13 -11.59 12.41
CA LEU A 204 1.11 -12.27 11.61
C LEU A 204 -0.33 -11.92 12.00
N PRO A 205 -0.73 -11.94 13.29
CA PRO A 205 -2.12 -11.60 13.66
C PRO A 205 -2.51 -10.16 13.29
N ALA A 206 -1.59 -9.21 13.45
CA ALA A 206 -1.85 -7.82 13.08
C ALA A 206 -1.86 -7.63 11.56
N ALA A 207 -0.99 -8.31 10.82
CA ALA A 207 -1.00 -8.30 9.36
C ALA A 207 -2.32 -8.85 8.80
N VAL A 208 -2.84 -9.94 9.38
CA VAL A 208 -4.15 -10.50 9.01
C VAL A 208 -5.27 -9.50 9.30
N ALA A 209 -5.29 -8.93 10.51
CA ALA A 209 -6.32 -7.97 10.90
C ALA A 209 -6.28 -6.71 10.01
N MET A 210 -5.10 -6.15 9.75
CA MET A 210 -4.96 -4.94 8.93
C MET A 210 -5.18 -5.23 7.44
N GLY A 211 -4.75 -6.36 6.92
CA GLY A 211 -5.03 -6.77 5.54
C GLY A 211 -6.52 -6.93 5.27
N LEU A 212 -7.25 -7.58 6.19
CA LEU A 212 -8.72 -7.69 6.10
C LEU A 212 -9.41 -6.32 6.25
N LEU A 213 -8.97 -5.51 7.21
CA LEU A 213 -9.52 -4.18 7.41
C LEU A 213 -9.29 -3.30 6.17
N TRP A 214 -8.13 -3.42 5.53
CA TRP A 214 -7.80 -2.66 4.32
C TRP A 214 -8.69 -3.08 3.12
N GLU A 215 -8.96 -4.37 2.98
CA GLU A 215 -9.93 -4.85 1.98
C GLU A 215 -11.33 -4.26 2.22
N ILE A 216 -11.81 -4.25 3.46
CA ILE A 216 -13.08 -3.62 3.83
C ILE A 216 -13.05 -2.12 3.56
N ALA A 217 -11.96 -1.44 3.97
CA ALA A 217 -11.80 0.00 3.79
C ALA A 217 -11.84 0.41 2.31
N LYS A 218 -11.31 -0.40 1.38
CA LYS A 218 -11.44 -0.15 -0.06
C LYS A 218 -12.91 -0.02 -0.49
N TYR A 219 -13.75 -0.97 -0.08
CA TYR A 219 -15.17 -0.95 -0.45
C TYR A 219 -15.90 0.22 0.21
N VAL A 220 -15.65 0.47 1.49
CA VAL A 220 -16.20 1.63 2.20
C VAL A 220 -15.81 2.92 1.49
N TYR A 221 -14.53 3.04 1.12
CA TYR A 221 -14.02 4.21 0.41
C TYR A 221 -14.72 4.41 -0.94
N MET A 222 -14.87 3.35 -1.75
CA MET A 222 -15.58 3.42 -3.03
C MET A 222 -17.06 3.86 -2.88
N VAL A 223 -17.73 3.41 -1.82
CA VAL A 223 -19.13 3.80 -1.54
C VAL A 223 -19.24 5.23 -1.06
N VAL A 224 -18.30 5.69 -0.24
CA VAL A 224 -18.31 7.05 0.33
C VAL A 224 -17.84 8.11 -0.67
N LEU A 225 -16.96 7.73 -1.59
CA LEU A 225 -16.30 8.65 -2.51
C LEU A 225 -17.25 9.52 -3.36
N PRO A 226 -18.36 9.00 -3.93
CA PRO A 226 -19.33 9.81 -4.66
C PRO A 226 -19.99 10.90 -3.80
N TRP A 227 -20.15 10.64 -2.48
CA TRP A 227 -20.77 11.63 -1.56
C TRP A 227 -19.82 12.77 -1.21
N LEU A 228 -18.50 12.55 -1.30
CA LEU A 228 -17.49 13.58 -1.05
C LEU A 228 -17.40 14.61 -2.20
N ASN A 229 -17.95 14.30 -3.36
CA ASN A 229 -18.04 15.16 -4.53
C ASN A 229 -16.71 15.88 -4.90
N PHE A 230 -15.60 15.16 -4.80
CA PHE A 230 -14.26 15.69 -5.09
C PHE A 230 -14.11 16.32 -6.47
N PRO A 231 -14.76 15.82 -7.55
CA PRO A 231 -14.69 16.46 -8.86
C PRO A 231 -15.16 17.91 -8.86
N ASP A 232 -16.24 18.22 -8.16
CA ASP A 232 -16.79 19.59 -8.11
C ASP A 232 -15.97 20.51 -7.21
N ILE A 233 -15.38 19.98 -6.13
CA ILE A 233 -14.58 20.75 -5.17
C ILE A 233 -13.18 21.03 -5.72
N TYR A 234 -12.52 20.02 -6.30
CA TYR A 234 -11.10 20.08 -6.68
C TYR A 234 -10.86 20.16 -8.20
N GLY A 235 -11.92 20.09 -9.03
CA GLY A 235 -11.80 20.17 -10.48
C GLY A 235 -10.77 19.17 -11.04
N PRO A 236 -9.81 19.61 -11.86
CA PRO A 236 -8.82 18.73 -12.48
C PRO A 236 -7.91 18.00 -11.49
N PHE A 237 -7.80 18.48 -10.25
CA PHE A 237 -6.93 17.90 -9.20
C PHE A 237 -7.61 16.77 -8.42
N TYR A 238 -8.89 16.49 -8.67
CA TYR A 238 -9.65 15.52 -7.88
C TYR A 238 -9.00 14.14 -7.79
N VAL A 239 -8.32 13.69 -8.86
CA VAL A 239 -7.59 12.40 -8.87
C VAL A 239 -6.48 12.37 -7.83
N SER A 240 -5.64 13.41 -7.83
CA SER A 240 -4.51 13.52 -6.90
C SER A 240 -4.99 13.61 -5.45
N VAL A 241 -6.06 14.38 -5.21
CA VAL A 241 -6.66 14.52 -3.87
C VAL A 241 -7.27 13.21 -3.40
N THR A 242 -7.98 12.50 -4.27
CA THR A 242 -8.55 11.18 -3.97
C THR A 242 -7.47 10.17 -3.60
N LEU A 243 -6.39 10.11 -4.39
CA LEU A 243 -5.25 9.25 -4.11
C LEU A 243 -4.55 9.62 -2.80
N MET A 244 -4.38 10.91 -2.54
CA MET A 244 -3.78 11.41 -1.30
C MET A 244 -4.60 11.01 -0.08
N PHE A 245 -5.93 11.16 -0.17
CA PHE A 245 -6.83 10.80 0.92
C PHE A 245 -6.81 9.29 1.18
N TRP A 246 -6.81 8.48 0.12
CA TRP A 246 -6.68 7.02 0.24
C TRP A 246 -5.33 6.61 0.84
N ALA A 247 -4.24 7.21 0.38
CA ALA A 247 -2.90 6.95 0.91
C ALA A 247 -2.76 7.37 2.38
N PHE A 248 -3.40 8.47 2.78
CA PHE A 248 -3.46 8.92 4.17
C PHE A 248 -4.17 7.91 5.08
N ILE A 249 -5.35 7.43 4.67
CA ILE A 249 -6.08 6.38 5.39
C ILE A 249 -5.24 5.11 5.50
N SER A 250 -4.61 4.70 4.38
CA SER A 250 -3.72 3.53 4.35
C SER A 250 -2.54 3.69 5.31
N GLY A 251 -1.93 4.88 5.36
CA GLY A 251 -0.86 5.22 6.30
C GLY A 251 -1.30 5.10 7.76
N LEU A 252 -2.48 5.62 8.11
CA LEU A 252 -3.06 5.46 9.45
C LEU A 252 -3.31 3.99 9.79
N MET A 253 -3.78 3.19 8.84
CA MET A 253 -3.99 1.75 9.06
C MET A 253 -2.67 1.01 9.30
N VAL A 254 -1.62 1.34 8.55
CA VAL A 254 -0.27 0.78 8.76
C VAL A 254 0.24 1.14 10.16
N LEU A 255 0.08 2.38 10.62
CA LEU A 255 0.47 2.80 11.96
C LEU A 255 -0.37 2.12 13.05
N ALA A 256 -1.67 1.94 12.84
CA ALA A 256 -2.56 1.22 13.74
C ALA A 256 -2.08 -0.22 13.98
N GLY A 257 -1.74 -0.94 12.91
CA GLY A 257 -1.25 -2.31 13.01
C GLY A 257 0.10 -2.40 13.73
N ALA A 258 1.01 -1.47 13.47
CA ALA A 258 2.28 -1.40 14.18
C ALA A 258 2.08 -1.21 15.70
N HIS A 259 1.17 -0.32 16.09
CA HIS A 259 0.84 -0.08 17.49
C HIS A 259 0.16 -1.29 18.15
N LEU A 260 -0.70 -2.01 17.41
CA LEU A 260 -1.31 -3.25 17.89
C LEU A 260 -0.28 -4.35 18.18
N ILE A 261 0.80 -4.43 17.39
CA ILE A 261 1.90 -5.38 17.59
C ILE A 261 2.70 -5.05 18.86
N ALA A 262 3.03 -3.76 19.05
CA ALA A 262 3.85 -3.29 20.16
C ALA A 262 3.25 -3.61 21.55
N GLY A 263 1.93 -3.48 21.69
CA GLY A 263 1.24 -3.70 22.95
C GLY A 263 1.50 -2.62 24.01
N PRO A 264 0.77 -2.62 25.15
CA PRO A 264 0.81 -1.56 26.14
C PRO A 264 2.09 -1.45 26.98
N GLY A 265 3.03 -2.40 26.85
CA GLY A 265 4.25 -2.44 27.68
C GLY A 265 5.28 -1.33 27.37
N LEU A 266 5.26 -0.79 26.15
CA LEU A 266 6.24 0.22 25.74
C LEU A 266 5.78 1.66 25.99
N GLU A 267 4.49 1.90 26.08
CA GLU A 267 3.94 3.23 26.41
C GLU A 267 4.30 3.66 27.84
N ASN A 268 4.37 2.70 28.78
CA ASN A 268 4.78 2.93 30.16
C ASN A 268 6.30 3.20 30.31
N ALA A 269 7.13 2.62 29.45
CA ALA A 269 8.57 2.87 29.46
C ALA A 269 8.91 4.28 28.94
N GLN A 270 8.17 4.81 27.98
CA GLN A 270 8.37 6.18 27.47
C GLN A 270 7.88 7.25 28.44
N VAL A 271 6.79 6.99 29.18
CA VAL A 271 6.27 7.91 30.21
C VAL A 271 7.23 8.01 31.38
N GLN A 272 7.89 6.92 31.76
CA GLN A 272 8.90 6.93 32.82
C GLN A 272 10.18 7.69 32.44
N ASP A 273 10.62 7.59 31.19
CA ASP A 273 11.84 8.27 30.71
C ASP A 273 11.60 9.80 30.61
N THR A 274 10.41 10.24 30.19
CA THR A 274 10.04 11.67 30.18
C THR A 274 9.78 12.26 31.56
N SER A 275 9.40 11.45 32.55
CA SER A 275 9.24 11.92 33.95
C SER A 275 10.60 12.06 34.67
N GLY A 276 11.59 11.25 34.30
CA GLY A 276 12.96 11.33 34.81
C GLY A 276 13.72 12.59 34.37
N ILE A 277 13.43 13.12 33.19
CA ILE A 277 14.09 14.34 32.65
C ILE A 277 13.53 15.63 33.27
N ARG A 278 12.35 15.61 33.91
CA ARG A 278 11.76 16.76 34.58
C ARG A 278 12.23 16.96 36.02
N GLN A 279 13.11 16.13 36.55
CA GLN A 279 13.61 16.21 37.92
C GLN A 279 15.11 16.54 38.05
N VAL A 280 15.75 17.05 36.97
CA VAL A 280 17.12 17.57 37.04
C VAL A 280 17.16 19.06 36.76
#